data_44da6ae2550224e3f27afdf7cadc23d0
#
_entry.id   44da6ae2550224e3f27afdf7cadc23d0
#
_cell.length_a   1.000
_cell.length_b   1.000
_cell.length_c   1.000
_cell.angle_alpha   90.00
_cell.angle_beta   90.00
_cell.angle_gamma   90.00
#
_symmetry.space_group_name_H-M   'P 1'
#
loop_
_entity.id
_entity.type
_entity.pdbx_description
1 polymer ?
#
loop_
_entity_poly.entity_id
_entity_poly.type
_entity_poly.pdbx_seq_one_letter_code
_entity_poly.pdbx_strand_id
1 'polypeptide(L)'
;MGKLTKNQKLALSKIEPGKSYTLNEAAEKVKEVNYAKFDASFDIDVRLGVDPRKADQMVRGVVSLPHGTGKQVRVLVLCNPDAEAAAKEAGADYVGLDEYIDKIKGGWTDVDVIITQPSVMGKLGPLGRILGPRGLMPNPKSGTVTMDVAKAVKEVKQGKIDFKVDKTGIVHASIGKVSFTPEQMTDNAKEFINTLIKLKPATAKGTYIKSIYLSSTMSPGVKVEPKSVTD
;
A
#
# COMPACT_ATOMS: atom_id res chain seq x y z
N MET A 1 -7.42 28.17 6.57
CA MET A 1 -6.55 27.49 5.59
C MET A 1 -5.25 28.28 5.43
N GLY A 2 -4.09 27.61 5.49
CA GLY A 2 -2.80 28.25 5.25
C GLY A 2 -2.69 28.78 3.81
N LYS A 3 -1.84 29.81 3.57
CA LYS A 3 -1.58 30.32 2.23
C LYS A 3 -0.89 29.24 1.40
N LEU A 4 -1.38 28.97 0.18
CA LEU A 4 -0.74 28.08 -0.78
C LEU A 4 0.63 28.62 -1.20
N THR A 5 1.63 27.75 -1.27
CA THR A 5 2.96 28.08 -1.79
C THR A 5 2.91 28.39 -3.30
N LYS A 6 3.95 29.03 -3.84
CA LYS A 6 4.04 29.30 -5.29
C LYS A 6 3.91 28.01 -6.12
N ASN A 7 4.63 26.95 -5.73
CA ASN A 7 4.62 25.68 -6.44
C ASN A 7 3.24 25.00 -6.39
N GLN A 8 2.56 25.04 -5.25
CA GLN A 8 1.19 24.53 -5.15
C GLN A 8 0.20 25.29 -6.03
N LYS A 9 0.33 26.62 -6.13
CA LYS A 9 -0.51 27.42 -7.03
C LYS A 9 -0.27 27.07 -8.49
N LEU A 10 0.99 26.90 -8.89
CA LEU A 10 1.37 26.49 -10.25
C LEU A 10 0.87 25.05 -10.55
N ALA A 11 1.00 24.14 -9.62
CA ALA A 11 0.48 22.78 -9.80
C ALA A 11 -1.05 22.75 -9.94
N LEU A 12 -1.76 23.53 -9.11
CA LEU A 12 -3.21 23.65 -9.18
C LEU A 12 -3.71 24.32 -10.48
N SER A 13 -2.98 25.31 -11.02
CA SER A 13 -3.36 25.96 -12.28
C SER A 13 -3.28 25.03 -13.50
N LYS A 14 -2.56 23.93 -13.40
CA LYS A 14 -2.46 22.90 -14.45
C LYS A 14 -3.61 21.90 -14.43
N ILE A 15 -4.42 21.87 -13.36
CA ILE A 15 -5.57 20.97 -13.21
C ILE A 15 -6.83 21.79 -13.40
N GLU A 16 -7.70 21.38 -14.32
CA GLU A 16 -9.00 22.01 -14.52
C GLU A 16 -9.95 21.68 -13.36
N PRO A 17 -10.47 22.67 -12.63
CA PRO A 17 -11.37 22.42 -11.51
C PRO A 17 -12.63 21.66 -11.94
N GLY A 18 -12.95 20.57 -11.24
CA GLY A 18 -14.16 19.79 -11.50
C GLY A 18 -14.07 18.78 -12.64
N LYS A 19 -13.02 18.80 -13.45
CA LYS A 19 -12.81 17.83 -14.52
C LYS A 19 -12.39 16.48 -13.95
N SER A 20 -12.93 15.40 -14.50
CA SER A 20 -12.46 14.04 -14.29
C SER A 20 -11.68 13.60 -15.52
N TYR A 21 -10.56 12.95 -15.32
CA TYR A 21 -9.65 12.49 -16.37
C TYR A 21 -9.75 10.97 -16.53
N THR A 22 -9.42 10.45 -17.69
CA THR A 22 -9.20 9.02 -17.87
C THR A 22 -7.97 8.59 -17.04
N LEU A 23 -7.82 7.29 -16.78
CA LEU A 23 -6.73 6.80 -15.93
C LEU A 23 -5.35 7.14 -16.51
N ASN A 24 -5.18 7.02 -17.84
CA ASN A 24 -3.93 7.35 -18.53
C ASN A 24 -3.63 8.85 -18.46
N GLU A 25 -4.61 9.70 -18.81
CA GLU A 25 -4.46 11.16 -18.72
C GLU A 25 -4.16 11.62 -17.29
N ALA A 26 -4.78 10.97 -16.29
CA ALA A 26 -4.53 11.29 -14.89
C ALA A 26 -3.10 10.93 -14.47
N ALA A 27 -2.56 9.80 -14.92
CA ALA A 27 -1.17 9.41 -14.67
C ALA A 27 -0.16 10.41 -15.27
N GLU A 28 -0.38 10.82 -16.53
CA GLU A 28 0.42 11.88 -17.18
C GLU A 28 0.30 13.19 -16.43
N LYS A 29 -0.91 13.56 -16.03
CA LYS A 29 -1.17 14.81 -15.31
C LYS A 29 -0.50 14.85 -13.94
N VAL A 30 -0.46 13.73 -13.20
CA VAL A 30 0.28 13.62 -11.94
C VAL A 30 1.77 13.89 -12.15
N LYS A 31 2.37 13.38 -13.23
CA LYS A 31 3.77 13.66 -13.58
C LYS A 31 3.99 15.15 -13.90
N GLU A 32 3.07 15.76 -14.65
CA GLU A 32 3.16 17.18 -15.04
C GLU A 32 3.04 18.14 -13.85
N VAL A 33 2.18 17.82 -12.87
CA VAL A 33 1.95 18.66 -11.69
C VAL A 33 2.92 18.38 -10.55
N ASN A 34 3.73 17.33 -10.66
CA ASN A 34 4.77 17.04 -9.67
C ASN A 34 5.85 18.13 -9.69
N TYR A 35 6.11 18.71 -8.53
CA TYR A 35 7.16 19.71 -8.34
C TYR A 35 8.22 19.30 -7.34
N ALA A 36 8.14 18.06 -6.81
CA ALA A 36 9.15 17.54 -5.92
C ALA A 36 10.48 17.32 -6.65
N LYS A 37 11.59 17.61 -5.98
CA LYS A 37 12.94 17.41 -6.52
C LYS A 37 13.50 16.00 -6.26
N PHE A 38 12.73 15.16 -5.57
CA PHE A 38 13.05 13.77 -5.29
C PHE A 38 12.06 12.85 -6.03
N ASP A 39 12.38 11.57 -6.14
CA ASP A 39 11.47 10.59 -6.74
C ASP A 39 10.28 10.34 -5.81
N ALA A 40 9.22 11.12 -6.05
CA ALA A 40 8.01 11.13 -5.25
C ALA A 40 7.23 9.81 -5.38
N SER A 41 6.54 9.41 -4.32
CA SER A 41 5.61 8.28 -4.40
C SER A 41 4.42 8.65 -5.29
N PHE A 42 3.91 7.66 -6.01
CA PHE A 42 2.67 7.75 -6.77
C PHE A 42 1.58 7.04 -5.97
N ASP A 43 0.61 7.80 -5.53
CA ASP A 43 -0.39 7.38 -4.56
C ASP A 43 -1.78 7.36 -5.20
N ILE A 44 -2.60 6.39 -4.79
CA ILE A 44 -4.00 6.26 -5.18
C ILE A 44 -4.90 6.32 -3.94
N ASP A 45 -5.95 7.12 -4.04
CA ASP A 45 -6.97 7.29 -3.01
C ASP A 45 -8.33 6.91 -3.59
N VAL A 46 -8.93 5.84 -3.06
CA VAL A 46 -10.23 5.34 -3.55
C VAL A 46 -11.27 5.45 -2.44
N ARG A 47 -12.26 6.29 -2.65
CA ARG A 47 -13.40 6.40 -1.74
C ARG A 47 -14.44 5.33 -2.08
N LEU A 48 -14.69 4.47 -1.11
CA LEU A 48 -15.65 3.37 -1.22
C LEU A 48 -17.01 3.73 -0.61
N GLY A 49 -18.04 3.06 -1.10
CA GLY A 49 -19.40 3.15 -0.57
C GLY A 49 -19.66 2.13 0.54
N VAL A 50 -18.75 2.05 1.51
CA VAL A 50 -18.83 1.13 2.67
C VAL A 50 -18.93 1.92 3.98
N ASP A 51 -19.49 1.29 5.00
CA ASP A 51 -19.45 1.81 6.38
C ASP A 51 -18.37 1.06 7.18
N PRO A 52 -17.19 1.69 7.41
CA PRO A 52 -16.07 1.04 8.09
C PRO A 52 -16.32 0.77 9.58
N ARG A 53 -17.42 1.26 10.14
CA ARG A 53 -17.85 0.96 11.52
C ARG A 53 -18.38 -0.45 11.66
N LYS A 54 -18.86 -1.02 10.55
CA LYS A 54 -19.38 -2.39 10.49
C LYS A 54 -18.26 -3.34 10.13
N ALA A 55 -18.03 -4.36 10.95
CA ALA A 55 -16.97 -5.33 10.76
C ALA A 55 -17.07 -6.11 9.45
N ASP A 56 -18.29 -6.34 8.97
CA ASP A 56 -18.62 -7.03 7.71
C ASP A 56 -18.39 -6.16 6.46
N GLN A 57 -18.27 -4.83 6.62
CA GLN A 57 -17.98 -3.88 5.55
C GLN A 57 -16.54 -3.35 5.58
N MET A 58 -15.70 -3.87 6.47
CA MET A 58 -14.30 -3.48 6.55
C MET A 58 -13.52 -4.15 5.42
N VAL A 59 -13.21 -3.37 4.38
CA VAL A 59 -12.37 -3.83 3.26
C VAL A 59 -10.91 -3.81 3.66
N ARG A 60 -10.27 -4.95 3.56
CA ARG A 60 -8.83 -5.14 3.76
C ARG A 60 -8.35 -6.24 2.85
N GLY A 61 -7.21 -6.05 2.23
CA GLY A 61 -6.63 -7.04 1.34
C GLY A 61 -5.19 -6.78 1.01
N VAL A 62 -4.71 -7.53 0.05
CA VAL A 62 -3.38 -7.40 -0.53
C VAL A 62 -3.50 -7.37 -2.05
N VAL A 63 -2.58 -6.69 -2.69
CA VAL A 63 -2.44 -6.66 -4.14
C VAL A 63 -0.98 -6.83 -4.50
N SER A 64 -0.71 -7.59 -5.55
CA SER A 64 0.62 -7.70 -6.14
C SER A 64 0.64 -6.80 -7.37
N LEU A 65 1.47 -5.76 -7.33
CA LEU A 65 1.57 -4.79 -8.41
C LEU A 65 2.46 -5.35 -9.53
N PRO A 66 2.03 -5.32 -10.80
CA PRO A 66 2.80 -5.91 -11.91
C PRO A 66 4.18 -5.26 -12.08
N HIS A 67 4.30 -3.96 -11.84
CA HIS A 67 5.56 -3.23 -11.94
C HIS A 67 6.21 -2.93 -10.57
N GLY A 68 5.70 -3.55 -9.48
CA GLY A 68 6.15 -3.27 -8.13
C GLY A 68 5.83 -1.85 -7.65
N THR A 69 6.41 -1.49 -6.50
CA THR A 69 6.23 -0.17 -5.88
C THR A 69 7.38 0.80 -6.17
N GLY A 70 8.49 0.32 -6.76
CA GLY A 70 9.73 1.10 -6.91
C GLY A 70 10.45 1.43 -5.60
N LYS A 71 10.00 0.86 -4.47
CA LYS A 71 10.63 1.00 -3.16
C LYS A 71 11.41 -0.26 -2.82
N GLN A 72 12.64 -0.11 -2.35
CA GLN A 72 13.38 -1.21 -1.74
C GLN A 72 12.83 -1.47 -0.33
N VAL A 73 12.10 -2.57 -0.18
CA VAL A 73 11.45 -2.95 1.07
C VAL A 73 12.41 -3.78 1.91
N ARG A 74 12.66 -3.35 3.16
CA ARG A 74 13.47 -4.10 4.13
C ARG A 74 12.57 -5.10 4.84
N VAL A 75 12.85 -6.38 4.64
CA VAL A 75 12.03 -7.49 5.14
C VAL A 75 12.73 -8.17 6.30
N LEU A 76 12.07 -8.21 7.46
CA LEU A 76 12.45 -9.05 8.60
C LEU A 76 11.62 -10.32 8.60
N VAL A 77 12.28 -11.46 8.69
CA VAL A 77 11.63 -12.76 8.83
C VAL A 77 11.86 -13.30 10.23
N LEU A 78 10.77 -13.54 10.95
CA LEU A 78 10.77 -14.16 12.27
C LEU A 78 10.30 -15.61 12.14
N CYS A 79 11.24 -16.55 12.14
CA CYS A 79 10.97 -17.96 11.90
C CYS A 79 11.82 -18.85 12.82
N ASN A 80 11.47 -20.13 12.86
CA ASN A 80 12.30 -21.15 13.50
C ASN A 80 13.59 -21.38 12.69
N PRO A 81 14.66 -21.91 13.31
CA PRO A 81 15.95 -22.15 12.64
C PRO A 81 15.86 -22.95 11.35
N ASP A 82 14.91 -23.89 11.25
CA ASP A 82 14.69 -24.72 10.06
C ASP A 82 14.34 -23.91 8.80
N ALA A 83 13.70 -22.76 8.95
CA ALA A 83 13.26 -21.90 7.84
C ALA A 83 14.22 -20.73 7.56
N GLU A 84 15.25 -20.53 8.38
CA GLU A 84 16.18 -19.40 8.23
C GLU A 84 16.95 -19.44 6.91
N ALA A 85 17.45 -20.62 6.51
CA ALA A 85 18.18 -20.78 5.27
C ALA A 85 17.33 -20.39 4.05
N ALA A 86 16.10 -20.91 3.99
CA ALA A 86 15.16 -20.61 2.91
C ALA A 86 14.76 -19.12 2.86
N ALA A 87 14.63 -18.47 4.03
CA ALA A 87 14.33 -17.04 4.10
C ALA A 87 15.51 -16.17 3.59
N LYS A 88 16.75 -16.55 3.93
CA LYS A 88 17.97 -15.87 3.45
C LYS A 88 18.14 -16.03 1.93
N GLU A 89 17.95 -17.24 1.40
CA GLU A 89 18.00 -17.51 -0.04
C GLU A 89 16.92 -16.75 -0.81
N ALA A 90 15.72 -16.55 -0.21
CA ALA A 90 14.65 -15.75 -0.80
C ALA A 90 14.96 -14.23 -0.80
N GLY A 91 16.04 -13.80 -0.14
CA GLY A 91 16.50 -12.42 -0.13
C GLY A 91 15.96 -11.58 1.04
N ALA A 92 15.59 -12.18 2.17
CA ALA A 92 15.24 -11.43 3.37
C ALA A 92 16.46 -10.65 3.90
N ASP A 93 16.24 -9.41 4.33
CA ASP A 93 17.32 -8.54 4.83
C ASP A 93 17.73 -8.91 6.26
N TYR A 94 16.77 -9.34 7.05
CA TYR A 94 16.96 -9.76 8.43
C TYR A 94 16.23 -11.08 8.67
N VAL A 95 16.89 -12.05 9.27
CA VAL A 95 16.31 -13.36 9.58
C VAL A 95 16.77 -13.80 10.96
N GLY A 96 15.85 -14.22 11.80
CA GLY A 96 16.11 -14.72 13.16
C GLY A 96 14.86 -14.73 14.01
N LEU A 97 14.97 -14.99 15.32
CA LEU A 97 13.82 -15.06 16.20
C LEU A 97 14.04 -14.22 17.47
N ASP A 98 14.62 -14.81 18.51
CA ASP A 98 14.66 -14.19 19.85
C ASP A 98 15.54 -12.94 19.87
N GLU A 99 16.61 -12.91 19.11
CA GLU A 99 17.48 -11.74 18.94
C GLU A 99 16.72 -10.50 18.44
N TYR A 100 15.88 -10.67 17.41
CA TYR A 100 15.08 -9.55 16.85
C TYR A 100 13.90 -9.20 17.74
N ILE A 101 13.32 -10.16 18.44
CA ILE A 101 12.30 -9.89 19.46
C ILE A 101 12.84 -8.95 20.54
N ASP A 102 14.05 -9.18 21.01
CA ASP A 102 14.69 -8.35 22.04
C ASP A 102 15.12 -6.99 21.47
N LYS A 103 15.61 -6.92 20.25
CA LYS A 103 15.87 -5.65 19.55
C LYS A 103 14.59 -4.81 19.42
N ILE A 104 13.46 -5.42 19.03
CA ILE A 104 12.18 -4.74 18.90
C ILE A 104 11.67 -4.24 20.28
N LYS A 105 11.82 -5.03 21.34
CA LYS A 105 11.52 -4.57 22.72
C LYS A 105 12.37 -3.35 23.09
N GLY A 106 13.61 -3.29 22.63
CA GLY A 106 14.51 -2.14 22.80
C GLY A 106 14.14 -0.94 21.91
N GLY A 107 13.08 -1.03 21.08
CA GLY A 107 12.58 0.06 20.24
C GLY A 107 13.09 0.04 18.80
N TRP A 108 13.91 -0.97 18.41
CA TRP A 108 14.34 -1.09 17.02
C TRP A 108 13.16 -1.49 16.10
N THR A 109 12.91 -0.72 15.07
CA THR A 109 11.81 -0.92 14.12
C THR A 109 12.22 -0.47 12.71
N ASP A 110 13.50 -0.64 12.39
CA ASP A 110 14.09 -0.15 11.13
C ASP A 110 13.87 -1.14 9.97
N VAL A 111 12.63 -1.59 9.85
CA VAL A 111 12.12 -2.52 8.83
C VAL A 111 10.79 -2.02 8.29
N ASP A 112 10.48 -2.44 7.06
CA ASP A 112 9.25 -2.04 6.38
C ASP A 112 8.17 -3.13 6.47
N VAL A 113 8.56 -4.41 6.47
CA VAL A 113 7.63 -5.54 6.57
C VAL A 113 8.21 -6.62 7.49
N ILE A 114 7.37 -7.20 8.32
CA ILE A 114 7.71 -8.36 9.16
C ILE A 114 6.90 -9.57 8.70
N ILE A 115 7.58 -10.63 8.33
CA ILE A 115 7.00 -11.93 7.97
C ILE A 115 7.26 -12.93 9.08
N THR A 116 6.28 -13.75 9.43
CA THR A 116 6.44 -14.73 10.51
C THR A 116 5.74 -16.04 10.22
N GLN A 117 6.18 -17.09 10.90
CA GLN A 117 5.45 -18.35 10.95
C GLN A 117 4.33 -18.31 12.00
N PRO A 118 3.21 -19.04 11.79
CA PRO A 118 2.12 -19.10 12.77
C PRO A 118 2.56 -19.56 14.16
N SER A 119 3.53 -20.48 14.25
CA SER A 119 4.10 -20.99 15.49
C SER A 119 4.78 -19.91 16.35
N VAL A 120 5.29 -18.85 15.71
CA VAL A 120 6.04 -17.76 16.36
C VAL A 120 5.12 -16.63 16.81
N MET A 121 3.88 -16.55 16.30
CA MET A 121 2.93 -15.46 16.59
C MET A 121 2.67 -15.27 18.10
N GLY A 122 2.69 -16.34 18.88
CA GLY A 122 2.51 -16.26 20.34
C GLY A 122 3.58 -15.39 21.02
N LYS A 123 4.84 -15.49 20.56
CA LYS A 123 5.96 -14.69 21.08
C LYS A 123 5.87 -13.21 20.67
N LEU A 124 5.17 -12.89 19.57
CA LEU A 124 4.99 -11.52 19.07
C LEU A 124 3.85 -10.78 19.74
N GLY A 125 2.92 -11.46 20.40
CA GLY A 125 1.79 -10.84 21.10
C GLY A 125 2.16 -9.64 21.98
N PRO A 126 3.17 -9.77 22.88
CA PRO A 126 3.63 -8.67 23.73
C PRO A 126 4.17 -7.45 22.96
N LEU A 127 4.69 -7.66 21.74
CA LEU A 127 5.23 -6.62 20.87
C LEU A 127 4.14 -5.82 20.12
N GLY A 128 2.89 -6.26 20.20
CA GLY A 128 1.76 -5.60 19.53
C GLY A 128 1.60 -4.13 19.89
N ARG A 129 2.02 -3.73 21.11
CA ARG A 129 2.02 -2.31 21.55
C ARG A 129 3.05 -1.45 20.81
N ILE A 130 4.13 -2.05 20.31
CA ILE A 130 5.21 -1.37 19.56
C ILE A 130 4.94 -1.46 18.07
N LEU A 131 4.63 -2.65 17.56
CA LEU A 131 4.48 -2.94 16.14
C LEU A 131 3.10 -2.48 15.59
N GLY A 132 2.05 -2.53 16.43
CA GLY A 132 0.68 -2.19 16.02
C GLY A 132 0.52 -0.76 15.50
N PRO A 133 0.92 0.29 16.27
CA PRO A 133 0.82 1.67 15.83
C PRO A 133 1.64 2.00 14.58
N ARG A 134 2.71 1.22 14.31
CA ARG A 134 3.58 1.39 13.15
C ARG A 134 3.13 0.58 11.93
N GLY A 135 2.05 -0.21 12.04
CA GLY A 135 1.57 -1.07 10.97
C GLY A 135 2.45 -2.28 10.66
N LEU A 136 3.46 -2.56 11.50
CA LEU A 136 4.44 -3.64 11.30
C LEU A 136 3.96 -4.99 11.86
N MET A 137 2.82 -5.04 12.55
CA MET A 137 2.32 -6.29 13.14
C MET A 137 1.90 -7.29 12.06
N PRO A 138 2.53 -8.48 12.00
CA PRO A 138 2.17 -9.51 11.02
C PRO A 138 0.71 -9.91 11.13
N ASN A 139 0.07 -10.18 10.00
CA ASN A 139 -1.34 -10.55 9.95
C ASN A 139 -1.59 -11.65 8.89
N PRO A 140 -2.35 -12.70 9.22
CA PRO A 140 -2.71 -13.73 8.26
C PRO A 140 -3.45 -13.21 7.02
N LYS A 141 -4.30 -12.18 7.19
CA LYS A 141 -5.07 -11.57 6.09
C LYS A 141 -4.21 -10.79 5.09
N SER A 142 -3.05 -10.29 5.52
CA SER A 142 -2.06 -9.64 4.64
C SER A 142 -1.00 -10.62 4.10
N GLY A 143 -1.15 -11.93 4.42
CA GLY A 143 -0.22 -12.97 3.97
C GLY A 143 1.20 -12.85 4.56
N THR A 144 1.37 -12.04 5.62
CA THR A 144 2.64 -11.90 6.34
C THR A 144 2.82 -12.94 7.44
N VAL A 145 1.79 -13.74 7.71
CA VAL A 145 1.84 -14.93 8.57
C VAL A 145 1.61 -16.16 7.70
N THR A 146 2.66 -16.92 7.43
CA THR A 146 2.61 -18.07 6.52
C THR A 146 3.62 -19.13 6.91
N MET A 147 3.35 -20.39 6.51
CA MET A 147 4.33 -21.49 6.64
C MET A 147 5.43 -21.37 5.59
N ASP A 148 5.11 -20.90 4.38
CA ASP A 148 6.08 -20.70 3.30
C ASP A 148 6.62 -19.26 3.32
N VAL A 149 7.62 -19.08 4.16
CA VAL A 149 8.31 -17.78 4.33
C VAL A 149 9.05 -17.33 3.07
N ALA A 150 9.65 -18.29 2.34
CA ALA A 150 10.43 -17.97 1.16
C ALA A 150 9.59 -17.35 0.05
N LYS A 151 8.39 -17.92 -0.19
CA LYS A 151 7.42 -17.39 -1.14
C LYS A 151 6.94 -16.00 -0.72
N ALA A 152 6.60 -15.83 0.56
CA ALA A 152 6.13 -14.53 1.06
C ALA A 152 7.18 -13.43 0.92
N VAL A 153 8.47 -13.71 1.18
CA VAL A 153 9.57 -12.76 0.99
C VAL A 153 9.66 -12.33 -0.47
N LYS A 154 9.62 -13.29 -1.41
CA LYS A 154 9.66 -13.01 -2.85
C LYS A 154 8.50 -12.13 -3.29
N GLU A 155 7.27 -12.45 -2.87
CA GLU A 155 6.06 -11.68 -3.20
C GLU A 155 6.15 -10.25 -2.67
N VAL A 156 6.59 -10.05 -1.42
CA VAL A 156 6.75 -8.71 -0.82
C VAL A 156 7.82 -7.91 -1.58
N LYS A 157 8.95 -8.52 -1.94
CA LYS A 157 10.00 -7.86 -2.72
C LYS A 157 9.58 -7.58 -4.17
N GLN A 158 8.65 -8.34 -4.73
CA GLN A 158 8.05 -8.10 -6.04
C GLN A 158 6.99 -6.99 -6.05
N GLY A 159 6.65 -6.41 -4.89
CA GLY A 159 5.72 -5.30 -4.82
C GLY A 159 4.32 -5.66 -4.34
N LYS A 160 4.21 -6.71 -3.52
CA LYS A 160 2.97 -6.99 -2.79
C LYS A 160 2.77 -5.94 -1.70
N ILE A 161 1.66 -5.22 -1.77
CA ILE A 161 1.26 -4.23 -0.77
C ILE A 161 -0.01 -4.67 -0.07
N ASP A 162 -0.15 -4.32 1.19
CA ASP A 162 -1.41 -4.45 1.92
C ASP A 162 -2.14 -3.10 1.98
N PHE A 163 -3.46 -3.16 2.04
CA PHE A 163 -4.30 -1.99 2.17
C PHE A 163 -5.47 -2.26 3.10
N LYS A 164 -5.98 -1.20 3.68
CA LYS A 164 -7.13 -1.23 4.58
C LYS A 164 -7.94 0.04 4.40
N VAL A 165 -9.28 -0.10 4.44
CA VAL A 165 -10.17 1.06 4.48
C VAL A 165 -9.98 1.82 5.80
N ASP A 166 -9.95 3.14 5.73
CA ASP A 166 -9.88 4.04 6.87
C ASP A 166 -11.26 4.26 7.53
N LYS A 167 -11.32 5.08 8.57
CA LYS A 167 -12.57 5.39 9.28
C LYS A 167 -13.57 6.21 8.45
N THR A 168 -13.13 6.81 7.34
CA THR A 168 -13.92 7.65 6.43
C THR A 168 -14.41 6.92 5.18
N GLY A 169 -14.03 5.62 5.04
CA GLY A 169 -14.38 4.80 3.90
C GLY A 169 -13.46 4.98 2.70
N ILE A 170 -12.23 5.46 2.92
CA ILE A 170 -11.23 5.66 1.88
C ILE A 170 -10.13 4.63 2.03
N VAL A 171 -9.62 4.12 0.91
CA VAL A 171 -8.43 3.29 0.84
C VAL A 171 -7.30 4.12 0.25
N HIS A 172 -6.19 4.19 0.95
CA HIS A 172 -4.97 4.87 0.56
C HIS A 172 -3.89 3.84 0.25
N ALA A 173 -3.20 3.97 -0.88
CA ALA A 173 -2.09 3.09 -1.22
C ALA A 173 -1.05 3.80 -2.07
N SER A 174 0.23 3.53 -1.80
CA SER A 174 1.32 3.94 -2.68
C SER A 174 1.56 2.82 -3.68
N ILE A 175 1.30 3.09 -4.97
CA ILE A 175 1.31 2.10 -6.04
C ILE A 175 2.46 2.26 -7.02
N GLY A 176 3.40 3.16 -6.75
CA GLY A 176 4.57 3.35 -7.61
C GLY A 176 5.38 4.59 -7.25
N LYS A 177 6.19 5.00 -8.21
CA LYS A 177 7.02 6.21 -8.17
C LYS A 177 6.75 7.08 -9.38
N VAL A 178 7.02 8.38 -9.26
CA VAL A 178 6.88 9.33 -10.38
C VAL A 178 7.90 9.05 -11.50
N SER A 179 9.00 8.35 -11.20
CA SER A 179 9.98 7.86 -12.18
C SER A 179 9.41 6.81 -13.14
N PHE A 180 8.33 6.11 -12.78
CA PHE A 180 7.66 5.12 -13.63
C PHE A 180 7.10 5.77 -14.90
N THR A 181 6.95 4.97 -15.97
CA THR A 181 6.25 5.44 -17.17
C THR A 181 4.75 5.59 -16.88
N PRO A 182 4.01 6.46 -17.60
CA PRO A 182 2.56 6.59 -17.42
C PRO A 182 1.82 5.26 -17.59
N GLU A 183 2.29 4.39 -18.49
CA GLU A 183 1.74 3.05 -18.73
C GLU A 183 1.89 2.15 -17.49
N GLN A 184 3.10 2.11 -16.88
CA GLN A 184 3.35 1.35 -15.66
C GLN A 184 2.50 1.84 -14.48
N MET A 185 2.34 3.17 -14.37
CA MET A 185 1.49 3.78 -13.35
C MET A 185 0.02 3.39 -13.55
N THR A 186 -0.43 3.38 -14.79
CA THR A 186 -1.80 2.99 -15.16
C THR A 186 -2.07 1.51 -14.90
N ASP A 187 -1.14 0.62 -15.26
CA ASP A 187 -1.28 -0.83 -15.05
C ASP A 187 -1.36 -1.16 -13.55
N ASN A 188 -0.48 -0.55 -12.75
CA ASN A 188 -0.52 -0.70 -11.29
C ASN A 188 -1.84 -0.19 -10.71
N ALA A 189 -2.34 0.96 -11.17
CA ALA A 189 -3.60 1.52 -10.72
C ALA A 189 -4.80 0.64 -11.11
N LYS A 190 -4.81 0.10 -12.34
CA LYS A 190 -5.85 -0.84 -12.81
C LYS A 190 -5.89 -2.10 -11.95
N GLU A 191 -4.75 -2.73 -11.71
CA GLU A 191 -4.69 -3.95 -10.90
C GLU A 191 -5.16 -3.70 -9.46
N PHE A 192 -4.77 -2.55 -8.88
CA PHE A 192 -5.23 -2.14 -7.56
C PHE A 192 -6.76 -1.98 -7.52
N ILE A 193 -7.35 -1.27 -8.47
CA ILE A 193 -8.80 -1.03 -8.52
C ILE A 193 -9.54 -2.34 -8.79
N ASN A 194 -9.07 -3.20 -9.69
CA ASN A 194 -9.64 -4.51 -9.97
C ASN A 194 -9.66 -5.39 -8.69
N THR A 195 -8.59 -5.36 -7.91
CA THR A 195 -8.52 -6.07 -6.64
C THR A 195 -9.54 -5.52 -5.64
N LEU A 196 -9.72 -4.19 -5.56
CA LEU A 196 -10.76 -3.58 -4.73
C LEU A 196 -12.16 -4.03 -5.15
N ILE A 197 -12.45 -4.09 -6.46
CA ILE A 197 -13.75 -4.54 -6.99
C ILE A 197 -14.02 -6.00 -6.60
N LYS A 198 -13.01 -6.87 -6.73
CA LYS A 198 -13.09 -8.29 -6.33
C LYS A 198 -13.40 -8.47 -4.84
N LEU A 199 -12.91 -7.56 -4.01
CA LEU A 199 -13.07 -7.57 -2.55
C LEU A 199 -14.35 -6.85 -2.06
N LYS A 200 -15.26 -6.49 -2.97
CA LYS A 200 -16.53 -5.82 -2.60
C LYS A 200 -17.32 -6.70 -1.62
N PRO A 201 -17.66 -6.21 -0.42
CA PRO A 201 -18.50 -6.93 0.51
C PRO A 201 -19.91 -7.11 -0.05
N ALA A 202 -20.51 -8.29 0.16
CA ALA A 202 -21.90 -8.57 -0.26
C ALA A 202 -22.93 -7.63 0.41
N THR A 203 -22.61 -7.13 1.60
CA THR A 203 -23.43 -6.20 2.37
C THR A 203 -23.34 -4.74 1.89
N ALA A 204 -22.37 -4.42 1.01
CA ALA A 204 -22.23 -3.08 0.45
C ALA A 204 -23.29 -2.81 -0.62
N LYS A 205 -24.27 -1.96 -0.30
CA LYS A 205 -25.37 -1.56 -1.21
C LYS A 205 -25.02 -0.28 -1.96
N GLY A 206 -25.52 -0.14 -3.18
CA GLY A 206 -25.35 1.06 -4.01
C GLY A 206 -24.00 1.13 -4.71
N THR A 207 -23.56 2.36 -5.04
CA THR A 207 -22.29 2.59 -5.74
C THR A 207 -21.10 2.28 -4.85
N TYR A 208 -20.30 1.30 -5.24
CA TYR A 208 -19.16 0.84 -4.44
C TYR A 208 -17.96 1.78 -4.54
N ILE A 209 -17.54 2.14 -5.75
CA ILE A 209 -16.48 3.15 -5.96
C ILE A 209 -17.13 4.50 -6.14
N LYS A 210 -16.96 5.41 -5.20
CA LYS A 210 -17.53 6.77 -5.24
C LYS A 210 -16.63 7.76 -5.96
N SER A 211 -15.33 7.71 -5.71
CA SER A 211 -14.35 8.57 -6.37
C SER A 211 -12.96 7.96 -6.28
N ILE A 212 -12.15 8.26 -7.29
CA ILE A 212 -10.74 7.85 -7.38
C ILE A 212 -9.92 9.12 -7.58
N TYR A 213 -8.82 9.23 -6.87
CA TYR A 213 -7.83 10.30 -7.03
C TYR A 213 -6.44 9.68 -7.15
N LEU A 214 -5.64 10.25 -8.02
CA LEU A 214 -4.21 9.96 -8.15
C LEU A 214 -3.44 11.20 -7.74
N SER A 215 -2.35 11.00 -7.01
CA SER A 215 -1.49 12.09 -6.56
C SER A 215 -0.03 11.67 -6.50
N SER A 216 0.86 12.63 -6.43
CA SER A 216 2.23 12.39 -6.00
C SER A 216 2.48 13.07 -4.66
N THR A 217 3.55 12.67 -3.98
CA THR A 217 3.93 13.29 -2.71
C THR A 217 3.97 14.81 -2.86
N MET A 218 3.20 15.52 -2.02
CA MET A 218 3.04 16.99 -1.97
C MET A 218 2.29 17.62 -3.15
N SER A 219 1.89 16.89 -4.20
CA SER A 219 1.10 17.43 -5.31
C SER A 219 -0.41 17.42 -5.03
N PRO A 220 -1.19 18.25 -5.75
CA PRO A 220 -2.65 18.14 -5.68
C PRO A 220 -3.14 16.83 -6.29
N GLY A 221 -4.26 16.31 -5.78
CA GLY A 221 -4.90 15.12 -6.31
C GLY A 221 -5.62 15.37 -7.65
N VAL A 222 -5.41 14.48 -8.60
CA VAL A 222 -6.07 14.46 -9.92
C VAL A 222 -7.23 13.49 -9.87
N LYS A 223 -8.43 13.96 -10.17
CA LYS A 223 -9.64 13.15 -10.14
C LYS A 223 -9.72 12.23 -11.36
N VAL A 224 -9.94 10.94 -11.14
CA VAL A 224 -10.13 9.93 -12.19
C VAL A 224 -11.62 9.65 -12.38
N GLU A 225 -12.03 9.42 -13.61
CA GLU A 225 -13.39 8.97 -13.93
C GLU A 225 -13.53 7.48 -13.58
N PRO A 226 -14.40 7.08 -12.63
CA PRO A 226 -14.51 5.69 -12.21
C PRO A 226 -14.91 4.72 -13.34
N LYS A 227 -15.66 5.19 -14.33
CA LYS A 227 -16.09 4.39 -15.49
C LYS A 227 -14.92 3.99 -16.39
N SER A 228 -13.91 4.85 -16.52
CA SER A 228 -12.72 4.56 -17.36
C SER A 228 -11.85 3.40 -16.87
N VAL A 229 -12.18 2.82 -15.72
CA VAL A 229 -11.41 1.73 -15.11
C VAL A 229 -12.22 0.43 -15.06
N THR A 230 -13.54 0.51 -15.19
CA THR A 230 -14.45 -0.67 -15.14
C THR A 230 -14.76 -1.26 -16.52
N ASP A 231 -14.37 -0.57 -17.57
CA ASP A 231 -14.37 -1.00 -18.98
C ASP A 231 -12.97 -1.51 -19.37
#